data_6ed0bcd813dcf6c5a350a71004add183
#
_entry.id   6ed0bcd813dcf6c5a350a71004add183
#
_cell.length_a   1.000
_cell.length_b   1.000
_cell.length_c   1.000
_cell.angle_alpha   90.00
_cell.angle_beta   90.00
_cell.angle_gamma   90.00
#
_symmetry.space_group_name_H-M   'P 1'
#
loop_
_entity.id
_entity.type
_entity.pdbx_description
1 polymer ?
#
loop_
_entity_poly.entity_id
_entity_poly.type
_entity_poly.pdbx_seq_one_letter_code
_entity_poly.pdbx_strand_id
1 'polypeptide(L)'
;MQAMFEAVVAGATDEAIEGVDVVRRPALAATASDVLAADGYILGTPANIGYMSGALKHFFDQIYYPCLDATVRRPYGVYVHGNNDTTGALRGVETITTGLKWRREAEPVVVLGEPGKADLEACWELGAVVAAGLV
;
A
#
# COMPACT_ATOMS: atom_id res chain seq x y z
N MET A 1 2.46 2.79 13.05
CA MET A 1 1.83 2.95 11.73
C MET A 1 1.80 4.39 11.23
N GLN A 2 1.47 5.34 12.08
CA GLN A 2 1.37 6.74 11.62
C GLN A 2 2.68 7.29 11.05
N ALA A 3 3.81 7.03 11.73
CA ALA A 3 5.10 7.50 11.24
C ALA A 3 5.48 6.87 9.89
N MET A 4 5.15 5.61 9.69
CA MET A 4 5.38 4.91 8.43
C MET A 4 4.53 5.52 7.31
N PHE A 5 3.26 5.77 7.59
CA PHE A 5 2.35 6.41 6.63
C PHE A 5 2.87 7.79 6.21
N GLU A 6 3.27 8.60 7.18
CA GLU A 6 3.80 9.94 6.90
C GLU A 6 5.06 9.90 6.05
N ALA A 7 5.94 8.92 6.31
CA ALA A 7 7.14 8.74 5.51
C ALA A 7 6.83 8.33 4.07
N VAL A 8 5.87 7.42 3.88
CA VAL A 8 5.40 7.02 2.55
C VAL A 8 4.84 8.22 1.78
N VAL A 9 3.99 9.00 2.42
CA VAL A 9 3.41 10.20 1.80
C VAL A 9 4.50 11.21 1.44
N ALA A 10 5.46 11.42 2.33
CA ALA A 10 6.57 12.34 2.07
C ALA A 10 7.37 11.91 0.83
N GLY A 11 7.65 10.62 0.68
CA GLY A 11 8.33 10.10 -0.50
C GLY A 11 7.52 10.25 -1.78
N ALA A 12 6.23 9.93 -1.71
CA ALA A 12 5.34 10.00 -2.87
C ALA A 12 5.08 11.43 -3.33
N THR A 13 5.22 12.40 -2.43
CA THR A 13 5.00 13.83 -2.73
C THR A 13 6.30 14.61 -2.87
N ASP A 14 7.43 13.94 -3.03
CA ASP A 14 8.72 14.61 -3.19
C ASP A 14 8.69 15.54 -4.41
N GLU A 15 9.31 16.72 -4.26
CA GLU A 15 9.31 17.77 -5.30
C GLU A 15 9.92 17.29 -6.62
N ALA A 16 10.83 16.34 -6.57
CA ALA A 16 11.46 15.80 -7.78
C ALA A 16 10.50 14.96 -8.62
N ILE A 17 9.35 14.55 -8.05
CA ILE A 17 8.35 13.75 -8.76
C ILE A 17 7.21 14.68 -9.17
N GLU A 18 7.13 14.97 -10.45
CA GLU A 18 6.13 15.89 -11.00
C GLU A 18 4.99 15.13 -11.68
N GLY A 19 3.79 15.69 -11.64
CA GLY A 19 2.65 15.17 -12.38
C GLY A 19 1.90 14.03 -11.69
N VAL A 20 2.17 13.79 -10.41
CA VAL A 20 1.46 12.77 -9.62
C VAL A 20 0.65 13.43 -8.52
N ASP A 21 -0.64 13.14 -8.50
CA ASP A 21 -1.53 13.55 -7.42
C ASP A 21 -1.64 12.42 -6.41
N VAL A 22 -1.28 12.68 -5.17
CA VAL A 22 -1.35 11.69 -4.11
C VAL A 22 -2.64 11.85 -3.32
N VAL A 23 -3.49 10.84 -3.39
CA VAL A 23 -4.77 10.79 -2.66
C VAL A 23 -4.62 9.86 -1.48
N ARG A 24 -4.95 10.36 -0.29
CA ARG A 24 -4.84 9.61 0.96
C ARG A 24 -6.22 9.25 1.46
N ARG A 25 -6.45 7.97 1.74
CA ARG A 25 -7.72 7.50 2.27
C ARG A 25 -7.49 6.44 3.35
N PRO A 26 -8.18 6.51 4.47
CA PRO A 26 -8.28 5.36 5.37
C PRO A 26 -8.93 4.20 4.60
N ALA A 27 -8.52 2.98 4.89
CA ALA A 27 -9.04 1.81 4.18
C ALA A 27 -10.57 1.72 4.22
N LEU A 28 -11.20 2.09 5.35
CA LEU A 28 -12.65 2.06 5.46
C LEU A 28 -13.36 3.15 4.65
N ALA A 29 -12.66 4.17 4.23
CA ALA A 29 -13.24 5.28 3.45
C ALA A 29 -12.90 5.20 1.96
N ALA A 30 -11.98 4.33 1.56
CA ALA A 30 -11.61 4.17 0.16
C ALA A 30 -12.67 3.35 -0.58
N THR A 31 -13.00 3.79 -1.78
CA THR A 31 -14.08 3.20 -2.58
C THR A 31 -13.56 2.62 -3.90
N ALA A 32 -14.42 1.85 -4.58
CA ALA A 32 -14.11 1.36 -5.93
C ALA A 32 -13.84 2.52 -6.90
N SER A 33 -14.56 3.63 -6.75
CA SER A 33 -14.32 4.82 -7.57
C SER A 33 -12.92 5.38 -7.36
N ASP A 34 -12.44 5.42 -6.11
CA ASP A 34 -11.08 5.86 -5.81
C ASP A 34 -10.05 4.96 -6.49
N VAL A 35 -10.26 3.65 -6.43
CA VAL A 35 -9.36 2.66 -7.03
C VAL A 35 -9.34 2.77 -8.54
N LEU A 36 -10.51 2.90 -9.17
CA LEU A 36 -10.61 3.02 -10.62
C LEU A 36 -9.97 4.31 -11.14
N ALA A 37 -10.04 5.38 -10.37
CA ALA A 37 -9.47 6.67 -10.76
C ALA A 37 -7.95 6.75 -10.59
N ALA A 38 -7.36 5.93 -9.73
CA ALA A 38 -5.93 5.97 -9.47
C ALA A 38 -5.15 5.09 -10.45
N ASP A 39 -3.94 5.52 -10.78
CA ASP A 39 -3.06 4.77 -11.68
C ASP A 39 -2.14 3.80 -10.95
N GLY A 40 -2.03 3.94 -9.64
CA GLY A 40 -1.22 3.06 -8.80
C GLY A 40 -1.64 3.16 -7.34
N TYR A 41 -1.14 2.24 -6.53
CA TYR A 41 -1.61 2.09 -5.14
C TYR A 41 -0.47 1.83 -4.18
N ILE A 42 -0.60 2.37 -2.97
CA ILE A 42 0.24 1.96 -1.85
C ILE A 42 -0.69 1.56 -0.70
N LEU A 43 -0.51 0.34 -0.24
CA LEU A 43 -1.34 -0.26 0.80
C LEU A 43 -0.55 -0.32 2.09
N GLY A 44 -1.14 0.11 3.19
CA GLY A 44 -0.54 0.02 4.51
C GLY A 44 -1.44 -0.74 5.47
N THR A 45 -0.87 -1.63 6.25
CA THR A 45 -1.63 -2.41 7.23
C THR A 45 -0.80 -2.80 8.44
N PRO A 46 -1.36 -2.76 9.65
CA PRO A 46 -0.79 -3.51 10.75
C PRO A 46 -1.05 -5.00 10.52
N ALA A 47 -0.22 -5.84 11.14
CA ALA A 47 -0.46 -7.27 11.21
C ALA A 47 -1.28 -7.55 12.47
N ASN A 48 -2.54 -7.90 12.30
CA ASN A 48 -3.47 -8.16 13.40
C ASN A 48 -3.80 -9.65 13.45
N ILE A 49 -3.47 -10.28 14.57
CA ILE A 49 -3.79 -11.69 14.80
C ILE A 49 -3.39 -12.56 13.59
N GLY A 50 -2.16 -12.36 13.11
CA GLY A 50 -1.60 -13.15 12.03
C GLY A 50 -2.10 -12.82 10.62
N TYR A 51 -2.83 -11.71 10.46
CA TYR A 51 -3.41 -11.32 9.18
C TYR A 51 -3.40 -9.79 8.99
N MET A 52 -3.83 -9.30 7.83
CA MET A 52 -4.00 -7.86 7.62
C MET A 52 -5.11 -7.30 8.51
N SER A 53 -5.18 -5.99 8.65
CA SER A 53 -6.26 -5.37 9.41
C SER A 53 -7.62 -5.68 8.79
N GLY A 54 -8.64 -5.72 9.65
CA GLY A 54 -10.03 -5.86 9.18
C GLY A 54 -10.43 -4.73 8.24
N ALA A 55 -9.92 -3.53 8.49
CA ALA A 55 -10.18 -2.37 7.63
C ALA A 55 -9.66 -2.59 6.20
N LEU A 56 -8.45 -3.09 6.05
CA LEU A 56 -7.89 -3.36 4.73
C LEU A 56 -8.62 -4.52 4.06
N LYS A 57 -8.96 -5.57 4.81
CA LYS A 57 -9.74 -6.69 4.25
C LYS A 57 -11.12 -6.21 3.77
N HIS A 58 -11.77 -5.35 4.55
CA HIS A 58 -13.03 -4.74 4.15
C HIS A 58 -12.89 -3.95 2.85
N PHE A 59 -11.83 -3.15 2.74
CA PHE A 59 -11.52 -2.42 1.50
C PHE A 59 -11.44 -3.38 0.31
N PHE A 60 -10.66 -4.46 0.42
CA PHE A 60 -10.54 -5.43 -0.65
C PHE A 60 -11.88 -6.09 -0.99
N ASP A 61 -12.69 -6.43 0.02
CA ASP A 61 -14.01 -7.02 -0.21
C ASP A 61 -14.92 -6.07 -1.02
N GLN A 62 -14.79 -4.77 -0.79
CA GLN A 62 -15.59 -3.77 -1.49
C GLN A 62 -15.15 -3.54 -2.93
N ILE A 63 -13.84 -3.59 -3.18
CA ILE A 63 -13.31 -3.17 -4.49
C ILE A 63 -13.00 -4.35 -5.42
N TYR A 64 -12.94 -5.57 -4.90
CA TYR A 64 -12.38 -6.69 -5.66
C TYR A 64 -13.10 -6.90 -6.99
N TYR A 65 -14.40 -7.15 -6.95
CA TYR A 65 -15.15 -7.41 -8.18
C TYR A 65 -15.34 -6.18 -9.06
N PRO A 66 -15.66 -5.00 -8.53
CA PRO A 66 -15.76 -3.80 -9.37
C PRO A 66 -14.46 -3.45 -10.08
N CYS A 67 -13.31 -3.74 -9.50
CA CYS A 67 -12.01 -3.36 -10.05
C CYS A 67 -11.30 -4.51 -10.77
N LEU A 68 -11.80 -5.73 -10.62
CA LEU A 68 -11.26 -6.90 -11.31
C LEU A 68 -11.35 -6.68 -12.83
N ASP A 69 -10.29 -6.93 -13.53
CA ASP A 69 -10.14 -6.70 -14.98
C ASP A 69 -10.05 -5.22 -15.39
N ALA A 70 -10.45 -4.27 -14.53
CA ALA A 70 -10.37 -2.84 -14.86
C ALA A 70 -9.04 -2.20 -14.42
N THR A 71 -8.27 -2.86 -13.57
CA THR A 71 -7.04 -2.31 -12.99
C THR A 71 -5.83 -3.22 -13.22
N VAL A 72 -5.88 -4.04 -14.27
CA VAL A 72 -4.81 -5.01 -14.57
C VAL A 72 -3.47 -4.31 -14.79
N ARG A 73 -2.42 -4.83 -14.13
CA ARG A 73 -1.04 -4.35 -14.20
C ARG A 73 -0.80 -2.98 -13.57
N ARG A 74 -1.76 -2.41 -12.87
CA ARG A 74 -1.49 -1.18 -12.15
C ARG A 74 -0.48 -1.44 -11.04
N PRO A 75 0.52 -0.56 -10.89
CA PRO A 75 1.59 -0.79 -9.91
C PRO A 75 1.09 -0.59 -8.50
N TYR A 76 1.60 -1.40 -7.58
CA TYR A 76 1.31 -1.21 -6.17
C TYR A 76 2.55 -1.46 -5.31
N GLY A 77 2.52 -0.92 -4.11
CA GLY A 77 3.47 -1.20 -3.05
C GLY A 77 2.73 -1.46 -1.76
N VAL A 78 3.40 -2.07 -0.80
CA VAL A 78 2.79 -2.41 0.49
C VAL A 78 3.79 -2.21 1.63
N TYR A 79 3.31 -1.69 2.75
CA TYR A 79 4.08 -1.63 3.99
C TYR A 79 3.27 -2.24 5.12
N VAL A 80 3.94 -3.01 5.96
CA VAL A 80 3.32 -3.78 7.03
C VAL A 80 4.07 -3.51 8.34
N HIS A 81 3.32 -3.30 9.41
CA HIS A 81 3.88 -3.15 10.74
C HIS A 81 3.31 -4.20 11.69
N GLY A 82 4.16 -4.83 12.46
CA GLY A 82 3.73 -5.79 13.47
C GLY A 82 4.69 -5.85 14.64
N ASN A 83 4.27 -6.52 15.70
CA ASN A 83 5.13 -6.73 16.87
C ASN A 83 5.77 -8.13 16.86
N ASN A 84 5.17 -9.05 16.13
CA ASN A 84 5.63 -10.43 16.04
C ASN A 84 5.70 -10.90 14.60
N ASP A 85 4.74 -11.70 14.17
CA ASP A 85 4.73 -12.28 12.83
C ASP A 85 3.87 -11.47 11.87
N THR A 86 4.50 -11.02 10.78
CA THR A 86 3.83 -10.25 9.71
C THR A 86 3.55 -11.09 8.47
N THR A 87 3.97 -12.36 8.48
CA THR A 87 3.90 -13.24 7.31
C THR A 87 2.48 -13.39 6.77
N GLY A 88 1.50 -13.62 7.65
CA GLY A 88 0.11 -13.80 7.24
C GLY A 88 -0.50 -12.53 6.65
N ALA A 89 -0.15 -11.37 7.19
CA ALA A 89 -0.63 -10.09 6.67
C ALA A 89 -0.12 -9.87 5.25
N LEU A 90 1.18 -10.05 5.04
CA LEU A 90 1.80 -9.87 3.73
C LEU A 90 1.27 -10.87 2.71
N ARG A 91 1.17 -12.14 3.10
CA ARG A 91 0.64 -13.20 2.23
C ARG A 91 -0.81 -12.91 1.83
N GLY A 92 -1.63 -12.44 2.76
CA GLY A 92 -3.02 -12.08 2.47
C GLY A 92 -3.13 -10.98 1.43
N VAL A 93 -2.33 -9.92 1.57
CA VAL A 93 -2.28 -8.84 0.60
C VAL A 93 -1.83 -9.37 -0.76
N GLU A 94 -0.76 -10.14 -0.80
CA GLU A 94 -0.22 -10.67 -2.05
C GLU A 94 -1.22 -11.59 -2.78
N THR A 95 -1.96 -12.40 -2.04
CA THR A 95 -2.97 -13.28 -2.61
C THR A 95 -4.05 -12.47 -3.33
N ILE A 96 -4.54 -11.41 -2.69
CA ILE A 96 -5.62 -10.59 -3.23
C ILE A 96 -5.12 -9.74 -4.41
N THR A 97 -3.95 -9.12 -4.29
CA THR A 97 -3.40 -8.29 -5.36
C THR A 97 -3.01 -9.11 -6.59
N THR A 98 -2.58 -10.35 -6.39
CA THR A 98 -2.34 -11.28 -7.48
C THR A 98 -3.65 -11.61 -8.20
N GLY A 99 -4.73 -11.82 -7.46
CA GLY A 99 -6.06 -12.03 -8.04
C GLY A 99 -6.54 -10.83 -8.84
N LEU A 100 -6.26 -9.61 -8.37
CA LEU A 100 -6.56 -8.36 -9.06
C LEU A 100 -5.63 -8.10 -10.25
N LYS A 101 -4.55 -8.88 -10.36
CA LYS A 101 -3.51 -8.73 -11.38
C LYS A 101 -2.79 -7.38 -11.31
N TRP A 102 -2.65 -6.84 -10.10
CA TRP A 102 -1.82 -5.67 -9.88
C TRP A 102 -0.34 -6.07 -9.94
N ARG A 103 0.50 -5.13 -10.32
CA ARG A 103 1.94 -5.38 -10.47
C ARG A 103 2.71 -4.81 -9.27
N ARG A 104 3.46 -5.64 -8.57
CA ARG A 104 4.29 -5.18 -7.47
C ARG A 104 5.43 -4.32 -8.01
N GLU A 105 5.49 -3.06 -7.58
CA GLU A 105 6.48 -2.09 -8.07
C GLU A 105 7.77 -2.12 -7.27
N ALA A 106 7.69 -2.51 -5.99
CA ALA A 106 8.84 -2.51 -5.09
C ALA A 106 8.72 -3.62 -4.07
N GLU A 107 9.84 -3.97 -3.42
CA GLU A 107 9.81 -4.92 -2.31
C GLU A 107 8.93 -4.39 -1.18
N PRO A 108 8.15 -5.26 -0.52
CA PRO A 108 7.37 -4.85 0.65
C PRO A 108 8.25 -4.29 1.75
N VAL A 109 7.77 -3.27 2.43
CA VAL A 109 8.44 -2.76 3.63
C VAL A 109 7.77 -3.39 4.84
N VAL A 110 8.54 -4.14 5.64
CA VAL A 110 8.03 -4.84 6.81
C VAL A 110 8.81 -4.36 8.03
N VAL A 111 8.09 -3.85 9.03
CA VAL A 111 8.71 -3.34 10.25
C VAL A 111 8.14 -4.08 11.46
N LEU A 112 9.03 -4.64 12.28
CA LEU A 112 8.67 -5.28 13.55
C LEU A 112 9.07 -4.34 14.69
N GLY A 113 8.11 -4.04 15.56
CA GLY A 113 8.35 -3.17 16.70
C GLY A 113 8.37 -1.69 16.33
N GLU A 114 9.05 -0.89 17.15
CA GLU A 114 9.14 0.55 16.93
C GLU A 114 9.93 0.87 15.67
N PRO A 115 9.37 1.63 14.70
CA PRO A 115 10.11 1.99 13.49
C PRO A 115 11.35 2.81 13.79
N GLY A 116 12.49 2.35 13.29
CA GLY A 116 13.74 3.08 13.36
C GLY A 116 13.95 3.96 12.14
N LYS A 117 15.08 4.67 12.11
CA LYS A 117 15.42 5.58 11.01
C LYS A 117 15.46 4.85 9.66
N ALA A 118 16.11 3.69 9.61
CA ALA A 118 16.22 2.91 8.36
C ALA A 118 14.84 2.44 7.88
N ASP A 119 13.93 2.11 8.80
CA ASP A 119 12.58 1.69 8.47
C ASP A 119 11.79 2.83 7.84
N LEU A 120 11.91 4.04 8.39
CA LEU A 120 11.23 5.20 7.85
C LEU A 120 11.82 5.65 6.51
N GLU A 121 13.13 5.49 6.32
CA GLU A 121 13.75 5.73 5.02
C GLU A 121 13.24 4.75 3.96
N ALA A 122 13.06 3.49 4.32
CA ALA A 122 12.49 2.49 3.43
C ALA A 122 11.04 2.82 3.05
N CYS A 123 10.25 3.33 4.00
CA CYS A 123 8.89 3.78 3.74
C CYS A 123 8.87 4.98 2.79
N TRP A 124 9.75 5.95 3.00
CA TRP A 124 9.89 7.09 2.12
C TRP A 124 10.21 6.64 0.69
N GLU A 125 11.18 5.73 0.58
CA GLU A 125 11.60 5.20 -0.72
C GLU A 125 10.50 4.43 -1.42
N LEU A 126 9.70 3.66 -0.67
CA LEU A 126 8.54 2.97 -1.21
C LEU A 126 7.57 3.96 -1.87
N GLY A 127 7.25 5.05 -1.16
CA GLY A 127 6.37 6.09 -1.69
C GLY A 127 6.94 6.72 -2.96
N ALA A 128 8.23 7.06 -2.93
CA ALA A 128 8.90 7.68 -4.06
C ALA A 128 8.96 6.77 -5.29
N VAL A 129 9.29 5.50 -5.10
CA VAL A 129 9.42 4.53 -6.20
C VAL A 129 8.07 4.30 -6.88
N VAL A 130 7.01 4.09 -6.12
CA VAL A 130 5.68 3.86 -6.70
C VAL A 130 5.20 5.11 -7.45
N ALA A 131 5.33 6.29 -6.84
CA ALA A 131 4.92 7.53 -7.49
C ALA A 131 5.74 7.83 -8.75
N ALA A 132 7.07 7.68 -8.68
CA ALA A 132 7.93 7.92 -9.83
C ALA A 132 7.65 6.97 -10.99
N GLY A 133 7.20 5.77 -10.70
CA GLY A 133 6.83 4.79 -11.72
C GLY A 133 5.58 5.15 -12.53
N LEU A 134 4.83 6.17 -12.08
CA LEU A 134 3.61 6.63 -12.77
C LEU A 134 3.86 7.75 -13.79
N VAL A 135 5.07 8.29 -13.83
CA VAL A 135 5.42 9.39 -14.74
C VAL A 135 6.44 8.99 -15.78
#